data_1dadd648b3d5a5c5d2ea4a9ff8541768
#
_entry.id   1dadd648b3d5a5c5d2ea4a9ff8541768
#
_cell.length_a   1.000
_cell.length_b   1.000
_cell.length_c   1.000
_cell.angle_alpha   90.00
_cell.angle_beta   90.00
_cell.angle_gamma   90.00
#
_symmetry.space_group_name_H-M   'P 1'
#
loop_
_entity.id
_entity.type
_entity.pdbx_description
1 polymer ?
#
loop_
_entity_poly.entity_id
_entity_poly.type
_entity_poly.pdbx_seq_one_letter_code
_entity_poly.pdbx_strand_id
1 'polypeptide(L)'
;MINRRQLLQGGAATILTASVVGVSSKETPQLEIIDTNLSLFQWPFRRLPLDDTGLLIKKMRALGITQGWAGSLEAILHRDLSSVNRRLVEVCSHHPELTPIGSINPTLPDWQGDLSRCSKKFKMPGIRLHPSYHGYTLSDRFFAQILEQATKAGLFVQVAITMEDLRTQHSRMRVPDVDLTPLPRVMRNHPGARVQILNLRPKAAQIDLLAKIHGVYLDTSRVEGTDGVPALLGKMPAGSVLFGTHAPLLIPEAALIRTHESSILDEKDLCALFVGNAQAFLGA
;
A
#
# COMPACT_ATOMS: atom_id res chain seq x y z
N MET A 1 -33.57 -37.27 -6.46
CA MET A 1 -32.08 -37.28 -6.60
C MET A 1 -31.76 -37.60 -8.04
N ILE A 2 -31.44 -36.61 -8.85
CA ILE A 2 -31.11 -36.77 -10.27
C ILE A 2 -29.59 -36.82 -10.38
N ASN A 3 -29.13 -37.94 -10.98
CA ASN A 3 -27.71 -38.29 -11.05
C ASN A 3 -27.03 -37.54 -12.21
N ARG A 4 -25.85 -36.93 -11.92
CA ARG A 4 -25.04 -36.08 -12.83
C ARG A 4 -24.65 -36.72 -14.19
N ARG A 5 -24.90 -38.01 -14.40
CA ARG A 5 -24.58 -38.75 -15.64
C ARG A 5 -25.68 -38.75 -16.71
N GLN A 6 -26.88 -38.25 -16.40
CA GLN A 6 -28.01 -38.28 -17.35
C GLN A 6 -28.20 -37.02 -18.19
N LEU A 7 -27.32 -36.02 -18.06
CA LEU A 7 -27.43 -34.72 -18.74
C LEU A 7 -26.61 -34.62 -20.05
N LEU A 8 -25.98 -35.72 -20.49
CA LEU A 8 -25.09 -35.70 -21.67
C LEU A 8 -25.51 -36.60 -22.84
N GLN A 9 -26.73 -37.07 -22.90
CA GLN A 9 -27.20 -37.83 -24.07
C GLN A 9 -28.60 -37.39 -24.50
N GLY A 10 -28.65 -36.76 -25.66
CA GLY A 10 -29.86 -36.67 -26.46
C GLY A 10 -30.31 -35.26 -26.85
N GLY A 11 -30.25 -34.99 -28.15
CA GLY A 11 -31.02 -33.92 -28.76
C GLY A 11 -30.43 -33.35 -30.03
N ALA A 12 -30.81 -33.91 -31.14
CA ALA A 12 -30.48 -33.49 -32.50
C ALA A 12 -30.93 -32.05 -32.82
N ALA A 13 -30.21 -31.45 -33.74
CA ALA A 13 -30.35 -30.12 -34.31
C ALA A 13 -31.75 -29.72 -34.76
N THR A 14 -32.16 -28.52 -34.35
CA THR A 14 -33.06 -27.67 -35.13
C THR A 14 -32.44 -26.29 -35.22
N ILE A 15 -31.96 -25.91 -36.40
CA ILE A 15 -31.40 -24.59 -36.70
C ILE A 15 -32.58 -23.62 -36.77
N LEU A 16 -32.81 -22.89 -35.71
CA LEU A 16 -33.61 -21.66 -35.71
C LEU A 16 -32.60 -20.48 -35.80
N THR A 17 -32.60 -19.84 -36.98
CA THR A 17 -31.94 -18.54 -37.18
C THR A 17 -32.63 -17.49 -36.34
N ALA A 18 -32.24 -17.35 -35.09
CA ALA A 18 -32.58 -16.19 -34.26
C ALA A 18 -31.59 -15.08 -34.58
N SER A 19 -32.11 -13.97 -35.12
CA SER A 19 -31.40 -12.72 -35.26
C SER A 19 -30.81 -12.35 -33.91
N VAL A 20 -29.48 -12.42 -33.76
CA VAL A 20 -28.78 -11.93 -32.60
C VAL A 20 -28.91 -10.42 -32.61
N VAL A 21 -29.91 -9.91 -31.89
CA VAL A 21 -29.90 -8.50 -31.43
C VAL A 21 -28.65 -8.40 -30.56
N GLY A 22 -27.67 -7.68 -31.09
CA GLY A 22 -26.44 -7.38 -30.36
C GLY A 22 -26.79 -6.63 -29.06
N VAL A 23 -26.87 -7.37 -27.98
CA VAL A 23 -26.82 -6.75 -26.67
C VAL A 23 -25.39 -6.23 -26.53
N SER A 24 -25.24 -4.94 -26.85
CA SER A 24 -24.04 -4.20 -26.47
C SER A 24 -23.94 -4.32 -24.95
N SER A 25 -23.09 -5.22 -24.49
CA SER A 25 -22.67 -5.23 -23.09
C SER A 25 -22.01 -3.86 -22.88
N LYS A 26 -22.72 -2.94 -22.25
CA LYS A 26 -22.05 -1.79 -21.63
C LYS A 26 -21.04 -2.43 -20.69
N GLU A 27 -19.77 -2.39 -21.07
CA GLU A 27 -18.68 -2.67 -20.16
C GLU A 27 -18.92 -1.79 -18.95
N THR A 28 -19.28 -2.40 -17.84
CA THR A 28 -19.30 -1.68 -16.55
C THR A 28 -17.90 -1.10 -16.41
N PRO A 29 -17.74 0.23 -16.22
CA PRO A 29 -16.42 0.81 -16.11
C PRO A 29 -15.71 0.08 -14.99
N GLN A 30 -14.62 -0.61 -15.34
CA GLN A 30 -13.83 -1.34 -14.38
C GLN A 30 -13.28 -0.29 -13.40
N LEU A 31 -13.62 -0.42 -12.13
CA LEU A 31 -13.19 0.51 -11.09
C LEU A 31 -11.65 0.49 -11.05
N GLU A 32 -11.03 1.64 -11.31
CA GLU A 32 -9.60 1.78 -11.17
C GLU A 32 -9.20 1.60 -9.71
N ILE A 33 -8.04 1.00 -9.46
CA ILE A 33 -7.54 0.76 -8.10
C ILE A 33 -6.11 1.28 -8.01
N ILE A 34 -5.87 2.14 -7.03
CA ILE A 34 -4.54 2.60 -6.64
C ILE A 34 -4.13 1.87 -5.37
N ASP A 35 -3.13 1.00 -5.48
CA ASP A 35 -2.52 0.34 -4.32
C ASP A 35 -1.39 1.22 -3.76
N THR A 36 -1.60 1.80 -2.60
CA THR A 36 -0.64 2.73 -2.00
C THR A 36 0.49 2.04 -1.21
N ASN A 37 0.52 0.71 -1.21
CA ASN A 37 1.49 -0.06 -0.41
C ASN A 37 1.96 -1.32 -1.12
N LEU A 38 2.76 -1.16 -2.16
CA LEU A 38 3.50 -2.23 -2.83
C LEU A 38 4.99 -2.16 -2.50
N SER A 39 5.68 -3.28 -2.65
CA SER A 39 7.14 -3.34 -2.55
C SER A 39 7.71 -4.20 -3.67
N LEU A 40 8.83 -3.77 -4.24
CA LEU A 40 9.57 -4.49 -5.27
C LEU A 40 10.79 -5.19 -4.69
N PHE A 41 11.33 -6.07 -5.50
CA PHE A 41 12.53 -6.86 -5.24
C PHE A 41 12.34 -7.93 -4.16
N GLN A 42 13.45 -8.56 -3.78
CA GLN A 42 13.42 -9.71 -2.91
C GLN A 42 13.41 -9.30 -1.44
N TRP A 43 12.57 -9.96 -0.67
CA TRP A 43 12.63 -9.88 0.79
C TRP A 43 13.91 -10.57 1.28
N PRO A 44 14.74 -9.92 2.12
CA PRO A 44 16.07 -10.43 2.46
C PRO A 44 16.09 -11.78 3.18
N PHE A 45 14.97 -12.17 3.80
CA PHE A 45 14.95 -13.32 4.71
C PHE A 45 14.35 -14.59 4.10
N ARG A 46 13.61 -14.48 3.02
CA ARG A 46 13.00 -15.60 2.28
C ARG A 46 12.47 -15.17 0.93
N ARG A 47 12.27 -16.12 0.03
CA ARG A 47 11.57 -15.86 -1.23
C ARG A 47 10.08 -15.69 -0.99
N LEU A 48 9.47 -14.81 -1.79
CA LEU A 48 8.04 -14.53 -1.78
C LEU A 48 7.42 -14.90 -3.14
N PRO A 49 6.15 -15.34 -3.18
CA PRO A 49 5.53 -15.78 -4.45
C PRO A 49 5.49 -14.73 -5.56
N LEU A 50 5.48 -13.44 -5.18
CA LEU A 50 5.40 -12.29 -6.11
C LEU A 50 6.63 -11.37 -5.98
N ASP A 51 7.81 -11.89 -5.62
CA ASP A 51 9.05 -11.12 -5.52
C ASP A 51 9.74 -10.87 -6.88
N ASP A 52 9.19 -11.38 -7.96
CA ASP A 52 9.50 -10.99 -9.33
C ASP A 52 8.57 -9.85 -9.77
N THR A 53 9.17 -8.75 -10.24
CA THR A 53 8.41 -7.54 -10.62
C THR A 53 7.41 -7.81 -11.75
N GLY A 54 7.77 -8.61 -12.73
CA GLY A 54 6.87 -8.95 -13.85
C GLY A 54 5.67 -9.78 -13.39
N LEU A 55 5.89 -10.74 -12.48
CA LEU A 55 4.80 -11.53 -11.89
C LEU A 55 3.91 -10.65 -11.02
N LEU A 56 4.47 -9.73 -10.23
CA LEU A 56 3.69 -8.79 -9.43
C LEU A 56 2.80 -7.90 -10.30
N ILE A 57 3.35 -7.30 -11.36
CA ILE A 57 2.58 -6.46 -12.29
C ILE A 57 1.48 -7.25 -12.99
N LYS A 58 1.79 -8.48 -13.45
CA LYS A 58 0.77 -9.36 -14.03
C LYS A 58 -0.37 -9.63 -13.03
N LYS A 59 -0.05 -9.83 -11.76
CA LYS A 59 -1.03 -10.00 -10.69
C LYS A 59 -1.85 -8.73 -10.47
N MET A 60 -1.21 -7.55 -10.40
CA MET A 60 -1.89 -6.26 -10.27
C MET A 60 -2.94 -6.08 -11.38
N ARG A 61 -2.54 -6.26 -12.64
CA ARG A 61 -3.45 -6.15 -13.79
C ARG A 61 -4.63 -7.12 -13.71
N ALA A 62 -4.38 -8.37 -13.30
CA ALA A 62 -5.42 -9.38 -13.14
C ALA A 62 -6.43 -9.02 -12.02
N LEU A 63 -6.04 -8.19 -11.07
CA LEU A 63 -6.88 -7.72 -9.96
C LEU A 63 -7.50 -6.33 -10.20
N GLY A 64 -7.28 -5.71 -11.38
CA GLY A 64 -7.77 -4.37 -11.67
C GLY A 64 -6.99 -3.25 -10.98
N ILE A 65 -5.81 -3.56 -10.39
CA ILE A 65 -4.93 -2.56 -9.80
C ILE A 65 -4.19 -1.86 -10.94
N THR A 66 -4.55 -0.61 -11.19
CA THR A 66 -4.04 0.19 -12.32
C THR A 66 -2.80 0.99 -11.96
N GLN A 67 -2.62 1.30 -10.68
CA GLN A 67 -1.46 2.01 -10.16
C GLN A 67 -1.01 1.44 -8.82
N GLY A 68 0.31 1.37 -8.61
CA GLY A 68 0.91 0.91 -7.35
C GLY A 68 2.04 1.83 -6.88
N TRP A 69 2.00 2.25 -5.61
CA TRP A 69 3.10 3.00 -4.99
C TRP A 69 4.13 2.01 -4.45
N ALA A 70 5.24 1.91 -5.15
CA ALA A 70 6.23 0.86 -4.94
C ALA A 70 7.43 1.36 -4.14
N GLY A 71 7.67 0.76 -2.97
CA GLY A 71 8.93 0.86 -2.23
C GLY A 71 9.90 -0.27 -2.61
N SER A 72 11.11 -0.25 -2.07
CA SER A 72 12.11 -1.32 -2.25
C SER A 72 12.30 -2.14 -0.98
N LEU A 73 12.17 -3.46 -1.07
CA LEU A 73 12.48 -4.37 0.04
C LEU A 73 13.98 -4.43 0.36
N GLU A 74 14.83 -4.11 -0.62
CA GLU A 74 16.28 -4.07 -0.40
C GLU A 74 16.71 -2.97 0.55
N ALA A 75 15.92 -1.88 0.67
CA ALA A 75 16.19 -0.77 1.58
C ALA A 75 16.28 -1.19 3.05
N ILE A 76 15.73 -2.34 3.41
CA ILE A 76 15.73 -2.85 4.80
C ILE A 76 17.14 -3.08 5.33
N LEU A 77 18.05 -3.60 4.51
CA LEU A 77 19.41 -3.96 4.93
C LEU A 77 20.53 -3.24 4.19
N HIS A 78 20.23 -2.59 3.07
CA HIS A 78 21.25 -1.88 2.30
C HIS A 78 21.74 -0.62 3.00
N ARG A 79 23.04 -0.37 2.92
CA ARG A 79 23.67 0.88 3.41
C ARG A 79 23.77 1.96 2.35
N ASP A 80 23.78 1.61 1.06
CA ASP A 80 23.74 2.56 -0.04
C ASP A 80 22.32 2.71 -0.56
N LEU A 81 21.53 3.58 0.09
CA LEU A 81 20.15 3.84 -0.32
C LEU A 81 20.06 4.67 -1.60
N SER A 82 21.10 5.40 -1.96
CA SER A 82 21.15 6.09 -3.26
C SER A 82 21.09 5.11 -4.42
N SER A 83 21.82 4.01 -4.37
CA SER A 83 21.79 2.98 -5.40
C SER A 83 20.47 2.19 -5.40
N VAL A 84 19.90 1.90 -4.23
CA VAL A 84 18.60 1.26 -4.08
C VAL A 84 17.51 2.11 -4.73
N ASN A 85 17.44 3.40 -4.42
CA ASN A 85 16.45 4.33 -4.97
C ASN A 85 16.61 4.51 -6.49
N ARG A 86 17.86 4.57 -6.98
CA ARG A 86 18.12 4.65 -8.43
C ARG A 86 17.60 3.42 -9.17
N ARG A 87 17.87 2.20 -8.65
CA ARG A 87 17.38 0.95 -9.23
C ARG A 87 15.86 0.88 -9.19
N LEU A 88 15.22 1.33 -8.11
CA LEU A 88 13.77 1.40 -8.01
C LEU A 88 13.19 2.28 -9.14
N VAL A 89 13.73 3.48 -9.33
CA VAL A 89 13.29 4.39 -10.40
C VAL A 89 13.50 3.77 -11.77
N GLU A 90 14.65 3.15 -12.00
CA GLU A 90 14.97 2.49 -13.27
C GLU A 90 13.93 1.42 -13.60
N VAL A 91 13.60 0.55 -12.66
CA VAL A 91 12.58 -0.49 -12.86
C VAL A 91 11.20 0.13 -13.07
N CYS A 92 10.81 1.11 -12.25
CA CYS A 92 9.50 1.77 -12.39
C CYS A 92 9.38 2.52 -13.73
N SER A 93 10.46 3.03 -14.30
CA SER A 93 10.43 3.73 -15.61
C SER A 93 10.01 2.83 -16.77
N HIS A 94 10.14 1.52 -16.64
CA HIS A 94 9.67 0.54 -17.64
C HIS A 94 8.22 0.06 -17.39
N HIS A 95 7.60 0.51 -16.29
CA HIS A 95 6.29 0.06 -15.85
C HIS A 95 5.44 1.26 -15.40
N PRO A 96 4.65 1.86 -16.31
CA PRO A 96 3.88 3.07 -16.02
C PRO A 96 2.85 2.92 -14.92
N GLU A 97 2.49 1.70 -14.56
CA GLU A 97 1.62 1.39 -13.42
C GLU A 97 2.31 1.63 -12.07
N LEU A 98 3.65 1.75 -12.03
CA LEU A 98 4.40 1.87 -10.78
C LEU A 98 4.86 3.31 -10.52
N THR A 99 4.54 3.81 -9.34
CA THR A 99 5.05 5.07 -8.81
C THR A 99 6.12 4.78 -7.77
N PRO A 100 7.39 5.15 -7.99
CA PRO A 100 8.46 4.86 -7.04
C PRO A 100 8.35 5.72 -5.78
N ILE A 101 8.45 5.08 -4.62
CA ILE A 101 8.53 5.70 -3.29
C ILE A 101 9.92 5.46 -2.74
N GLY A 102 10.68 6.53 -2.51
CA GLY A 102 12.07 6.45 -2.12
C GLY A 102 12.27 5.92 -0.70
N SER A 103 13.38 5.29 -0.43
CA SER A 103 13.72 4.83 0.92
C SER A 103 14.79 5.71 1.54
N ILE A 104 14.61 6.07 2.81
CA ILE A 104 15.55 6.89 3.59
C ILE A 104 15.85 6.16 4.91
N ASN A 105 17.14 6.14 5.27
CA ASN A 105 17.59 5.69 6.57
C ASN A 105 18.37 6.84 7.25
N PRO A 106 17.82 7.52 8.26
CA PRO A 106 18.45 8.69 8.89
C PRO A 106 19.65 8.34 9.77
N THR A 107 19.91 7.07 10.03
CA THR A 107 21.07 6.62 10.78
C THR A 107 22.33 6.48 9.92
N LEU A 108 22.17 6.52 8.58
CA LEU A 108 23.28 6.49 7.64
C LEU A 108 23.82 7.89 7.34
N PRO A 109 25.11 8.01 7.00
CA PRO A 109 25.66 9.25 6.46
C PRO A 109 24.93 9.70 5.19
N ASP A 110 24.87 11.02 4.96
CA ASP A 110 24.31 11.65 3.75
C ASP A 110 22.82 11.33 3.45
N TRP A 111 22.03 10.94 4.46
CA TRP A 111 20.61 10.68 4.28
C TRP A 111 19.84 11.90 3.75
N GLN A 112 20.30 13.13 4.08
CA GLN A 112 19.74 14.37 3.54
C GLN A 112 20.00 14.47 2.03
N GLY A 113 21.17 14.04 1.58
CA GLY A 113 21.49 13.91 0.17
C GLY A 113 20.58 12.89 -0.54
N ASP A 114 20.30 11.75 0.12
CA ASP A 114 19.34 10.76 -0.42
C ASP A 114 17.94 11.34 -0.55
N LEU A 115 17.44 12.06 0.46
CA LEU A 115 16.15 12.74 0.41
C LEU A 115 16.10 13.79 -0.73
N SER A 116 17.15 14.59 -0.87
CA SER A 116 17.26 15.55 -1.96
C SER A 116 17.27 14.89 -3.33
N ARG A 117 17.93 13.74 -3.48
CA ARG A 117 17.92 12.93 -4.72
C ARG A 117 16.53 12.40 -5.03
N CYS A 118 15.81 11.87 -4.03
CA CYS A 118 14.42 11.40 -4.21
C CYS A 118 13.52 12.51 -4.77
N SER A 119 13.56 13.69 -4.17
CA SER A 119 12.74 14.83 -4.60
C SER A 119 13.22 15.43 -5.92
N LYS A 120 14.47 15.89 -6.00
CA LYS A 120 14.95 16.74 -7.11
C LYS A 120 15.36 15.93 -8.33
N LYS A 121 16.07 14.83 -8.15
CA LYS A 121 16.62 14.02 -9.24
C LYS A 121 15.60 12.98 -9.75
N PHE A 122 15.02 12.25 -8.84
CA PHE A 122 14.14 11.13 -9.15
C PHE A 122 12.65 11.51 -9.25
N LYS A 123 12.28 12.72 -8.80
CA LYS A 123 10.90 13.24 -8.85
C LYS A 123 9.88 12.30 -8.19
N MET A 124 10.30 11.62 -7.15
CA MET A 124 9.42 10.76 -6.36
C MET A 124 8.41 11.62 -5.58
N PRO A 125 7.15 11.19 -5.43
CA PRO A 125 6.14 11.94 -4.68
C PRO A 125 6.28 11.80 -3.17
N GLY A 126 6.98 10.76 -2.70
CA GLY A 126 7.13 10.46 -1.28
C GLY A 126 8.31 9.57 -0.96
N ILE A 127 8.51 9.35 0.32
CA ILE A 127 9.54 8.48 0.88
C ILE A 127 8.94 7.47 1.86
N ARG A 128 9.56 6.29 1.97
CA ARG A 128 9.18 5.22 2.89
C ARG A 128 10.26 4.98 3.91
N LEU A 129 9.84 4.89 5.17
CA LEU A 129 10.69 4.69 6.33
C LEU A 129 10.43 3.34 6.98
N HIS A 130 11.48 2.72 7.50
CA HIS A 130 11.45 1.45 8.23
C HIS A 130 12.10 1.61 9.61
N PRO A 131 11.50 2.37 10.57
CA PRO A 131 12.18 2.77 11.80
C PRO A 131 12.75 1.61 12.59
N SER A 132 11.96 0.55 12.84
CA SER A 132 12.39 -0.60 13.64
C SER A 132 13.55 -1.39 13.01
N TYR A 133 13.62 -1.46 11.66
CA TYR A 133 14.74 -2.09 10.96
C TYR A 133 15.99 -1.21 10.93
N HIS A 134 15.81 0.11 10.91
CA HIS A 134 16.90 1.07 10.86
C HIS A 134 17.37 1.55 12.24
N GLY A 135 16.78 1.01 13.34
CA GLY A 135 17.23 1.23 14.69
C GLY A 135 16.96 2.63 15.24
N TYR A 136 15.84 3.27 14.87
CA TYR A 136 15.38 4.52 15.43
C TYR A 136 13.87 4.50 15.71
N THR A 137 13.40 5.44 16.50
CA THR A 137 12.01 5.57 16.93
C THR A 137 11.37 6.86 16.41
N LEU A 138 10.04 6.99 16.49
CA LEU A 138 9.35 8.22 16.11
C LEU A 138 9.59 9.37 17.12
N SER A 139 10.18 9.10 18.29
CA SER A 139 10.58 10.12 19.26
C SER A 139 11.98 10.70 18.98
N ASP A 140 12.77 10.04 18.14
CA ASP A 140 14.12 10.49 17.83
C ASP A 140 14.10 11.76 16.96
N ARG A 141 15.13 12.60 17.17
CA ARG A 141 15.33 13.82 16.36
C ARG A 141 15.35 13.54 14.86
N PHE A 142 15.79 12.36 14.46
CA PHE A 142 15.87 11.97 13.07
C PHE A 142 14.51 11.98 12.38
N PHE A 143 13.46 11.46 13.04
CA PHE A 143 12.13 11.44 12.47
C PHE A 143 11.59 12.87 12.27
N ALA A 144 11.74 13.74 13.26
CA ALA A 144 11.35 15.14 13.15
C ALA A 144 12.08 15.86 12.00
N GLN A 145 13.40 15.65 11.87
CA GLN A 145 14.19 16.22 10.78
C GLN A 145 13.76 15.72 9.40
N ILE A 146 13.42 14.43 9.28
CA ILE A 146 12.88 13.88 8.03
C ILE A 146 11.56 14.55 7.68
N LEU A 147 10.62 14.65 8.63
CA LEU A 147 9.32 15.29 8.39
C LEU A 147 9.50 16.74 7.93
N GLU A 148 10.36 17.51 8.60
CA GLU A 148 10.64 18.88 8.22
C GLU A 148 11.18 18.99 6.78
N GLN A 149 12.19 18.18 6.45
CA GLN A 149 12.81 18.23 5.11
C GLN A 149 11.90 17.67 4.03
N ALA A 150 11.17 16.59 4.30
CA ALA A 150 10.21 16.01 3.36
C ALA A 150 9.08 16.99 3.07
N THR A 151 8.51 17.64 4.10
CA THR A 151 7.47 18.66 3.93
C THR A 151 7.97 19.85 3.10
N LYS A 152 9.17 20.36 3.38
CA LYS A 152 9.78 21.43 2.56
C LYS A 152 10.02 21.03 1.11
N ALA A 153 10.26 19.74 0.87
CA ALA A 153 10.48 19.19 -0.46
C ALA A 153 9.17 18.78 -1.18
N GLY A 154 8.01 18.95 -0.55
CA GLY A 154 6.70 18.52 -1.07
C GLY A 154 6.46 17.02 -1.04
N LEU A 155 7.30 16.25 -0.33
CA LEU A 155 7.20 14.80 -0.24
C LEU A 155 6.26 14.38 0.89
N PHE A 156 5.44 13.37 0.66
CA PHE A 156 4.79 12.66 1.76
C PHE A 156 5.72 11.61 2.37
N VAL A 157 5.40 11.15 3.57
CA VAL A 157 6.20 10.17 4.31
C VAL A 157 5.34 8.94 4.61
N GLN A 158 5.77 7.78 4.14
CA GLN A 158 5.23 6.49 4.55
C GLN A 158 6.05 5.92 5.71
N VAL A 159 5.38 5.43 6.76
CA VAL A 159 6.03 4.78 7.90
C VAL A 159 5.53 3.34 8.00
N ALA A 160 6.39 2.38 7.70
CA ALA A 160 6.08 0.96 7.85
C ALA A 160 6.16 0.56 9.33
N ILE A 161 4.99 0.23 9.91
CA ILE A 161 4.88 -0.14 11.33
C ILE A 161 5.42 -1.53 11.58
N THR A 162 5.08 -2.45 10.70
CA THR A 162 5.60 -3.82 10.71
C THR A 162 5.76 -4.30 9.27
N MET A 163 6.67 -5.23 9.04
CA MET A 163 6.82 -5.85 7.72
C MET A 163 6.26 -7.27 7.70
N GLU A 164 6.50 -8.04 8.77
CA GLU A 164 6.03 -9.41 8.91
C GLU A 164 5.44 -9.65 10.28
N ASP A 165 4.61 -10.67 10.39
CA ASP A 165 4.16 -11.18 11.70
C ASP A 165 5.37 -11.71 12.49
N LEU A 166 5.43 -11.45 13.80
CA LEU A 166 6.49 -11.92 14.69
C LEU A 166 6.70 -13.44 14.64
N ARG A 167 5.64 -14.20 14.32
CA ARG A 167 5.66 -15.66 14.19
C ARG A 167 6.42 -16.14 12.95
N THR A 168 6.49 -15.31 11.91
CA THR A 168 7.16 -15.63 10.64
C THR A 168 8.59 -15.08 10.58
N GLN A 169 8.96 -14.22 11.52
CA GLN A 169 10.30 -13.64 11.59
C GLN A 169 11.34 -14.68 12.05
N HIS A 170 12.56 -14.54 11.54
CA HIS A 170 13.67 -15.38 11.96
C HIS A 170 13.96 -15.18 13.45
N SER A 171 14.19 -16.26 14.20
CA SER A 171 14.34 -16.23 15.68
C SER A 171 15.44 -15.29 16.18
N ARG A 172 16.53 -15.11 15.39
CA ARG A 172 17.66 -14.23 15.69
C ARG A 172 17.45 -12.79 15.24
N MET A 173 16.34 -12.47 14.59
CA MET A 173 16.09 -11.15 13.99
C MET A 173 14.63 -10.77 14.16
N ARG A 174 14.24 -10.67 15.41
CA ARG A 174 12.89 -10.18 15.76
C ARG A 174 12.90 -8.66 15.78
N VAL A 175 12.06 -8.08 14.93
CA VAL A 175 11.90 -6.63 14.80
C VAL A 175 10.54 -6.25 15.35
N PRO A 176 10.48 -5.45 16.42
CA PRO A 176 9.20 -5.03 17.02
C PRO A 176 8.45 -4.07 16.10
N ASP A 177 7.14 -3.98 16.30
CA ASP A 177 6.32 -2.94 15.68
C ASP A 177 6.78 -1.55 16.13
N VAL A 178 6.62 -0.57 15.27
CA VAL A 178 6.93 0.84 15.59
C VAL A 178 5.92 1.38 16.59
N ASP A 179 6.41 2.00 17.67
CA ASP A 179 5.57 2.70 18.64
C ASP A 179 5.04 4.01 18.05
N LEU A 180 3.71 4.15 17.99
CA LEU A 180 3.02 5.33 17.49
C LEU A 180 2.74 6.39 18.56
N THR A 181 3.01 6.09 19.83
CA THR A 181 2.76 7.02 20.97
C THR A 181 3.37 8.42 20.76
N PRO A 182 4.57 8.59 20.18
CA PRO A 182 5.14 9.91 19.93
C PRO A 182 4.47 10.70 18.81
N LEU A 183 3.76 10.04 17.89
CA LEU A 183 3.27 10.65 16.65
C LEU A 183 2.40 11.91 16.85
N PRO A 184 1.45 11.98 17.82
CA PRO A 184 0.63 13.17 18.02
C PRO A 184 1.47 14.43 18.34
N ARG A 185 2.50 14.27 19.15
CA ARG A 185 3.40 15.38 19.49
C ARG A 185 4.23 15.82 18.28
N VAL A 186 4.76 14.86 17.55
CA VAL A 186 5.60 15.16 16.39
C VAL A 186 4.79 15.84 15.30
N MET A 187 3.59 15.34 14.97
CA MET A 187 2.73 15.93 13.93
C MET A 187 2.27 17.36 14.29
N ARG A 188 1.99 17.65 15.56
CA ARG A 188 1.67 19.03 15.98
C ARG A 188 2.79 20.03 15.69
N ASN A 189 4.04 19.58 15.76
CA ASN A 189 5.20 20.42 15.45
C ASN A 189 5.51 20.52 13.94
N HIS A 190 4.83 19.73 13.12
CA HIS A 190 5.02 19.68 11.66
C HIS A 190 3.66 19.77 10.93
N PRO A 191 2.93 20.91 11.01
CA PRO A 191 1.53 21.03 10.53
C PRO A 191 1.45 20.93 9.04
N GLY A 192 2.32 20.82 8.23
CA GLY A 192 2.22 20.56 6.78
C GLY A 192 2.61 19.14 6.39
N ALA A 193 3.03 18.31 7.36
CA ALA A 193 3.48 16.97 7.06
C ALA A 193 2.30 16.05 6.69
N ARG A 194 2.49 15.22 5.68
CA ARG A 194 1.58 14.15 5.28
C ARG A 194 2.24 12.81 5.57
N VAL A 195 1.67 12.06 6.52
CA VAL A 195 2.22 10.79 6.99
C VAL A 195 1.22 9.67 6.76
N GLN A 196 1.58 8.70 5.92
CA GLN A 196 0.82 7.46 5.75
C GLN A 196 1.44 6.36 6.60
N ILE A 197 0.66 5.81 7.51
CA ILE A 197 1.00 4.66 8.35
C ILE A 197 0.70 3.39 7.57
N LEU A 198 1.72 2.58 7.33
CA LEU A 198 1.61 1.33 6.58
C LEU A 198 1.60 0.12 7.52
N ASN A 199 0.84 -0.89 7.13
CA ASN A 199 0.84 -2.23 7.74
C ASN A 199 0.41 -2.24 9.21
N LEU A 200 -0.37 -1.26 9.65
CA LEU A 200 -0.91 -1.25 11.00
C LEU A 200 -2.00 -2.33 11.14
N ARG A 201 -1.91 -3.17 12.18
CA ARG A 201 -3.04 -3.94 12.71
C ARG A 201 -3.78 -3.05 13.71
N PRO A 202 -4.87 -2.38 13.31
CA PRO A 202 -5.44 -1.32 14.11
C PRO A 202 -6.14 -1.90 15.34
N LYS A 203 -5.72 -1.41 16.52
CA LYS A 203 -6.45 -1.59 17.79
C LYS A 203 -7.32 -0.36 18.03
N ALA A 204 -8.47 -0.54 18.68
CA ALA A 204 -9.42 0.56 18.92
C ALA A 204 -8.76 1.83 19.49
N ALA A 205 -7.97 1.68 20.53
CA ALA A 205 -7.25 2.82 21.15
C ALA A 205 -6.24 3.50 20.20
N GLN A 206 -5.63 2.76 19.28
CA GLN A 206 -4.72 3.34 18.27
C GLN A 206 -5.52 4.11 17.21
N ILE A 207 -6.67 3.59 16.76
CA ILE A 207 -7.53 4.30 15.82
C ILE A 207 -8.02 5.61 16.46
N ASP A 208 -8.51 5.56 17.72
CA ASP A 208 -8.99 6.73 18.45
C ASP A 208 -7.90 7.80 18.63
N LEU A 209 -6.64 7.38 18.75
CA LEU A 209 -5.49 8.28 18.79
C LEU A 209 -5.23 8.90 17.42
N LEU A 210 -5.13 8.07 16.36
CA LEU A 210 -4.72 8.48 15.01
C LEU A 210 -5.78 9.34 14.34
N ALA A 211 -7.07 9.07 14.58
CA ALA A 211 -8.18 9.84 14.03
C ALA A 211 -8.18 11.33 14.45
N LYS A 212 -7.48 11.66 15.53
CA LYS A 212 -7.36 13.04 16.05
C LYS A 212 -6.16 13.79 15.50
N ILE A 213 -5.33 13.15 14.68
CA ILE A 213 -4.08 13.75 14.20
C ILE A 213 -4.26 14.18 12.75
N HIS A 214 -4.23 15.48 12.52
CA HIS A 214 -4.25 16.01 11.16
C HIS A 214 -3.00 15.57 10.36
N GLY A 215 -3.18 15.26 9.09
CA GLY A 215 -2.08 14.85 8.20
C GLY A 215 -1.65 13.38 8.36
N VAL A 216 -2.39 12.58 9.13
CA VAL A 216 -2.15 11.14 9.28
C VAL A 216 -3.17 10.36 8.47
N TYR A 217 -2.66 9.39 7.70
CA TYR A 217 -3.41 8.50 6.82
C TYR A 217 -3.05 7.05 7.13
N LEU A 218 -3.97 6.13 6.89
CA LEU A 218 -3.76 4.69 7.11
C LEU A 218 -3.93 3.92 5.80
N ASP A 219 -3.26 2.78 5.67
CA ASP A 219 -3.58 1.80 4.63
C ASP A 219 -4.47 0.66 5.15
N THR A 220 -5.07 -0.08 4.23
CA THR A 220 -5.95 -1.22 4.54
C THR A 220 -5.24 -2.56 4.62
N SER A 221 -3.94 -2.63 4.37
CA SER A 221 -3.23 -3.90 4.11
C SER A 221 -3.34 -4.94 5.23
N ARG A 222 -3.40 -4.50 6.48
CA ARG A 222 -3.50 -5.37 7.66
C ARG A 222 -4.76 -5.11 8.50
N VAL A 223 -5.77 -4.53 7.90
CA VAL A 223 -7.09 -4.41 8.50
C VAL A 223 -7.78 -5.77 8.39
N GLU A 224 -7.79 -6.51 9.47
CA GLU A 224 -8.32 -7.88 9.56
C GLU A 224 -9.64 -7.89 10.34
N GLY A 225 -10.40 -8.98 10.21
CA GLY A 225 -11.69 -9.18 10.88
C GLY A 225 -12.87 -8.78 10.02
N THR A 226 -14.02 -9.35 10.34
CA THR A 226 -15.29 -9.07 9.67
C THR A 226 -15.61 -7.58 9.78
N ASP A 227 -15.99 -6.96 8.66
CA ASP A 227 -16.30 -5.53 8.57
C ASP A 227 -15.16 -4.59 9.01
N GLY A 228 -13.92 -5.10 9.03
CA GLY A 228 -12.76 -4.33 9.50
C GLY A 228 -12.53 -3.04 8.71
N VAL A 229 -12.63 -3.09 7.39
CA VAL A 229 -12.45 -1.92 6.53
C VAL A 229 -13.59 -0.91 6.69
N PRO A 230 -14.88 -1.28 6.63
CA PRO A 230 -15.99 -0.37 6.96
C PRO A 230 -15.87 0.27 8.35
N ALA A 231 -15.51 -0.53 9.36
CA ALA A 231 -15.33 -0.04 10.73
C ALA A 231 -14.18 0.98 10.84
N LEU A 232 -13.09 0.78 10.10
CA LEU A 232 -11.98 1.73 10.03
C LEU A 232 -12.42 3.04 9.35
N LEU A 233 -13.10 2.95 8.21
CA LEU A 233 -13.61 4.11 7.48
C LEU A 233 -14.58 4.95 8.34
N GLY A 234 -15.43 4.30 9.13
CA GLY A 234 -16.37 4.97 10.03
C GLY A 234 -15.70 5.68 11.22
N LYS A 235 -14.47 5.36 11.57
CA LYS A 235 -13.74 5.97 12.71
C LYS A 235 -12.71 7.00 12.30
N MET A 236 -12.10 6.83 11.13
CA MET A 236 -11.09 7.74 10.64
C MET A 236 -11.71 8.95 9.93
N PRO A 237 -11.04 10.10 9.89
CA PRO A 237 -11.48 11.23 9.09
C PRO A 237 -11.69 10.84 7.62
N ALA A 238 -12.72 11.41 6.99
CA ALA A 238 -13.00 11.16 5.58
C ALA A 238 -11.75 11.43 4.71
N GLY A 239 -11.45 10.53 3.78
CA GLY A 239 -10.29 10.64 2.89
C GLY A 239 -8.96 10.20 3.50
N SER A 240 -8.90 9.84 4.80
CA SER A 240 -7.63 9.49 5.46
C SER A 240 -7.31 7.98 5.46
N VAL A 241 -8.15 7.14 4.87
CA VAL A 241 -7.87 5.72 4.66
C VAL A 241 -7.63 5.47 3.19
N LEU A 242 -6.51 4.84 2.86
CA LEU A 242 -6.05 4.54 1.51
C LEU A 242 -6.04 3.03 1.29
N PHE A 243 -6.34 2.57 0.09
CA PHE A 243 -6.21 1.15 -0.22
C PHE A 243 -4.74 0.76 -0.30
N GLY A 244 -4.38 -0.37 0.30
CA GLY A 244 -3.04 -0.95 0.24
C GLY A 244 -3.07 -2.45 0.45
N THR A 245 -2.23 -3.19 -0.27
CA THR A 245 -2.17 -4.66 -0.19
C THR A 245 -0.99 -5.20 0.62
N HIS A 246 0.10 -4.43 0.73
CA HIS A 246 1.39 -4.89 1.25
C HIS A 246 1.99 -6.07 0.45
N ALA A 247 1.64 -6.17 -0.84
CA ALA A 247 2.27 -7.15 -1.72
C ALA A 247 3.75 -6.81 -1.95
N PRO A 248 4.63 -7.81 -2.07
CA PRO A 248 4.42 -9.25 -2.13
C PRO A 248 4.43 -9.96 -0.77
N LEU A 249 4.51 -9.25 0.36
CA LEU A 249 4.55 -9.85 1.71
C LEU A 249 3.21 -10.45 2.13
N LEU A 250 2.10 -9.84 1.69
CA LEU A 250 0.75 -10.36 1.85
C LEU A 250 0.12 -10.67 0.48
N ILE A 251 -0.94 -11.45 0.50
CA ILE A 251 -1.70 -11.86 -0.68
C ILE A 251 -2.64 -10.71 -1.08
N PRO A 252 -2.46 -10.07 -2.26
CA PRO A 252 -3.23 -8.89 -2.64
C PRO A 252 -4.73 -9.17 -2.80
N GLU A 253 -5.13 -10.38 -3.21
CA GLU A 253 -6.52 -10.79 -3.28
C GLU A 253 -7.23 -10.67 -1.93
N ALA A 254 -6.53 -10.97 -0.83
CA ALA A 254 -7.11 -10.87 0.50
C ALA A 254 -7.45 -9.43 0.90
N ALA A 255 -6.67 -8.45 0.45
CA ALA A 255 -6.97 -7.03 0.67
C ALA A 255 -8.24 -6.59 -0.08
N LEU A 256 -8.41 -7.05 -1.34
CA LEU A 256 -9.61 -6.79 -2.13
C LEU A 256 -10.85 -7.46 -1.55
N ILE A 257 -10.75 -8.74 -1.19
CA ILE A 257 -11.87 -9.49 -0.61
C ILE A 257 -12.41 -8.77 0.63
N ARG A 258 -11.53 -8.28 1.51
CA ARG A 258 -11.93 -7.57 2.74
C ARG A 258 -12.69 -6.27 2.50
N THR A 259 -12.54 -5.63 1.35
CA THR A 259 -13.32 -4.43 1.00
C THR A 259 -14.73 -4.76 0.52
N HIS A 260 -14.96 -5.98 0.01
CA HIS A 260 -16.24 -6.43 -0.54
C HIS A 260 -16.98 -7.42 0.36
N GLU A 261 -16.34 -7.90 1.42
CA GLU A 261 -16.78 -9.04 2.24
C GLU A 261 -18.18 -8.85 2.84
N SER A 262 -18.50 -7.66 3.28
CA SER A 262 -19.71 -7.38 4.05
C SER A 262 -20.80 -6.66 3.27
N SER A 263 -20.54 -6.23 2.05
CA SER A 263 -21.47 -5.40 1.25
C SER A 263 -21.96 -4.12 1.96
N ILE A 264 -21.22 -3.66 2.98
CA ILE A 264 -21.55 -2.42 3.73
C ILE A 264 -21.10 -1.18 2.94
N LEU A 265 -19.95 -1.28 2.25
CA LEU A 265 -19.43 -0.18 1.45
C LEU A 265 -20.22 -0.07 0.15
N ASP A 266 -20.79 1.10 -0.08
CA ASP A 266 -21.42 1.40 -1.36
C ASP A 266 -20.39 1.73 -2.46
N GLU A 267 -20.86 1.96 -3.68
CA GLU A 267 -20.00 2.26 -4.83
C GLU A 267 -19.19 3.55 -4.60
N LYS A 268 -19.76 4.54 -3.92
CA LYS A 268 -19.09 5.80 -3.60
C LYS A 268 -17.96 5.59 -2.59
N ASP A 269 -18.19 4.78 -1.57
CA ASP A 269 -17.17 4.43 -0.57
C ASP A 269 -16.02 3.67 -1.22
N LEU A 270 -16.33 2.70 -2.09
CA LEU A 270 -15.33 1.95 -2.83
C LEU A 270 -14.53 2.84 -3.79
N CYS A 271 -15.17 3.73 -4.54
CA CYS A 271 -14.49 4.69 -5.40
C CYS A 271 -13.57 5.63 -4.59
N ALA A 272 -14.03 6.10 -3.44
CA ALA A 272 -13.21 6.93 -2.56
C ALA A 272 -11.99 6.15 -2.05
N LEU A 273 -12.20 4.94 -1.53
CA LEU A 273 -11.14 4.10 -0.97
C LEU A 273 -10.11 3.68 -2.02
N PHE A 274 -10.56 3.21 -3.19
CA PHE A 274 -9.67 2.67 -4.22
C PHE A 274 -8.93 3.74 -5.02
N VAL A 275 -9.51 4.93 -5.20
CA VAL A 275 -8.93 5.96 -6.08
C VAL A 275 -8.92 7.34 -5.42
N GLY A 276 -10.08 7.85 -5.02
CA GLY A 276 -10.26 9.26 -4.69
C GLY A 276 -9.37 9.73 -3.54
N ASN A 277 -9.26 8.92 -2.48
CA ASN A 277 -8.45 9.27 -1.31
C ASN A 277 -6.95 9.32 -1.65
N ALA A 278 -6.46 8.39 -2.48
CA ALA A 278 -5.06 8.38 -2.90
C ALA A 278 -4.73 9.58 -3.81
N GLN A 279 -5.63 9.93 -4.73
CA GLN A 279 -5.47 11.12 -5.59
C GLN A 279 -5.49 12.41 -4.77
N ALA A 280 -6.42 12.55 -3.83
CA ALA A 280 -6.47 13.70 -2.93
C ALA A 280 -5.22 13.81 -2.07
N PHE A 281 -4.72 12.69 -1.56
CA PHE A 281 -3.47 12.65 -0.78
C PHE A 281 -2.25 13.10 -1.58
N LEU A 282 -2.16 12.80 -2.89
CA LEU A 282 -1.08 13.27 -3.75
C LEU A 282 -1.18 14.76 -4.06
N GLY A 283 -2.39 15.28 -4.24
CA GLY A 283 -2.65 16.68 -4.62
C GLY A 283 -2.70 17.66 -3.45
N ALA A 284 -2.61 17.17 -2.22
CA ALA A 284 -2.73 17.97 -1.00
C ALA A 284 -1.45 18.79 -0.68
#